data_c138fc675502dcabd63be5ba7255c244
#
_entry.id   c138fc675502dcabd63be5ba7255c244
#
_cell.length_a   1.000
_cell.length_b   1.000
_cell.length_c   1.000
_cell.angle_alpha   90.00
_cell.angle_beta   90.00
_cell.angle_gamma   90.00
#
_symmetry.space_group_name_H-M   'P 1'
#
loop_
_entity.id
_entity.type
_entity.pdbx_description
1 polymer ?
#
loop_
_entity_poly.entity_id
_entity_poly.type
_entity_poly.pdbx_seq_one_letter_code
_entity_poly.pdbx_strand_id
1 'polypeptide(L)'
;MPYTLNDHAGDIKEIIANNKISDGSDKICYFVSKALMDQNFVVQNLPDRLEGEPPRQILYEDKDTGFCICGHVYANEAIGFPHDHGPSWAIYGQASGETEMTDWDIIQEKSSDDVIYVKPSKTYLMTTGDVHFYNIGDVHSPVRKDPVRLLRIEGTNLDNIKRSNIKPLNGEESQGSVGSVGKW
;
A
#
# COMPACT_ATOMS: atom_id res chain seq x y z
N MET A 1 25.79 -6.21 11.42
CA MET A 1 25.23 -7.14 10.43
C MET A 1 24.20 -6.36 9.59
N PRO A 2 24.02 -6.65 8.30
CA PRO A 2 23.02 -5.98 7.50
C PRO A 2 21.60 -6.29 8.05
N TYR A 3 20.70 -5.33 7.93
CA TYR A 3 19.28 -5.49 8.31
C TYR A 3 18.57 -6.35 7.26
N THR A 4 18.05 -7.50 7.67
CA THR A 4 17.44 -8.46 6.75
C THR A 4 15.90 -8.36 6.73
N LEU A 5 15.28 -9.01 5.74
CA LEU A 5 13.81 -9.14 5.69
C LEU A 5 13.26 -9.85 6.94
N ASN A 6 13.97 -10.85 7.46
CA ASN A 6 13.56 -11.56 8.67
C ASN A 6 13.69 -10.67 9.93
N ASP A 7 14.73 -9.83 10.02
CA ASP A 7 14.84 -8.84 11.11
C ASP A 7 13.67 -7.85 11.05
N HIS A 8 13.36 -7.34 9.84
CA HIS A 8 12.23 -6.44 9.62
C HIS A 8 10.89 -7.08 9.99
N ALA A 9 10.67 -8.33 9.59
CA ALA A 9 9.47 -9.08 9.95
C ALA A 9 9.37 -9.32 11.46
N GLY A 10 10.49 -9.60 12.12
CA GLY A 10 10.58 -9.78 13.58
C GLY A 10 10.19 -8.51 14.34
N ASP A 11 10.74 -7.37 13.95
CA ASP A 11 10.44 -6.05 14.53
C ASP A 11 8.92 -5.73 14.40
N ILE A 12 8.33 -5.98 13.24
CA ILE A 12 6.89 -5.74 12.99
C ILE A 12 6.04 -6.71 13.82
N LYS A 13 6.39 -7.99 13.84
CA LYS A 13 5.67 -9.02 14.60
C LYS A 13 5.62 -8.69 16.08
N GLU A 14 6.73 -8.25 16.66
CA GLU A 14 6.80 -7.83 18.08
C GLU A 14 5.85 -6.66 18.36
N ILE A 15 5.78 -5.68 17.48
CA ILE A 15 4.86 -4.54 17.63
C ILE A 15 3.41 -5.00 17.58
N ILE A 16 3.02 -5.82 16.59
CA ILE A 16 1.66 -6.31 16.42
C ILE A 16 1.22 -7.17 17.62
N ALA A 17 2.12 -8.00 18.15
CA ALA A 17 1.83 -8.86 19.28
C ALA A 17 1.57 -8.08 20.58
N ASN A 18 2.17 -6.90 20.74
CA ASN A 18 2.16 -6.13 21.98
C ASN A 18 1.30 -4.86 21.93
N ASN A 19 0.74 -4.48 20.78
CA ASN A 19 0.00 -3.25 20.62
C ASN A 19 -1.26 -3.46 19.75
N LYS A 20 -2.29 -2.64 19.97
CA LYS A 20 -3.30 -2.43 18.94
C LYS A 20 -2.64 -1.70 17.77
N ILE A 21 -3.11 -1.94 16.55
CA ILE A 21 -2.51 -1.31 15.37
C ILE A 21 -2.57 0.23 15.43
N SER A 22 -3.64 0.79 16.00
CA SER A 22 -3.77 2.24 16.23
C SER A 22 -2.62 2.84 17.06
N ASP A 23 -2.05 2.04 17.97
CA ASP A 23 -1.02 2.49 18.91
C ASP A 23 0.39 2.05 18.45
N GLY A 24 0.44 1.07 17.54
CA GLY A 24 1.68 0.48 17.01
C GLY A 24 2.08 0.98 15.62
N SER A 25 1.16 1.61 14.88
CA SER A 25 1.38 2.03 13.49
C SER A 25 2.61 2.92 13.30
N ASP A 26 2.82 3.91 14.16
CA ASP A 26 3.98 4.81 14.09
C ASP A 26 5.31 4.04 14.26
N LYS A 27 5.33 3.04 15.14
CA LYS A 27 6.51 2.19 15.32
C LYS A 27 6.78 1.34 14.09
N ILE A 28 5.74 0.78 13.47
CA ILE A 28 5.88 0.02 12.23
C ILE A 28 6.37 0.95 11.10
N CYS A 29 5.79 2.15 10.97
CA CYS A 29 6.25 3.16 10.02
C CYS A 29 7.74 3.49 10.20
N TYR A 30 8.21 3.63 11.45
CA TYR A 30 9.62 3.83 11.74
C TYR A 30 10.50 2.69 11.21
N PHE A 31 10.12 1.42 11.44
CA PHE A 31 10.89 0.28 10.93
C PHE A 31 10.82 0.16 9.41
N VAL A 32 9.70 0.50 8.79
CA VAL A 32 9.58 0.58 7.33
C VAL A 32 10.53 1.66 6.79
N SER A 33 10.53 2.87 7.36
CA SER A 33 11.46 3.93 6.97
C SER A 33 12.93 3.51 7.12
N LYS A 34 13.27 2.83 8.22
CA LYS A 34 14.62 2.26 8.44
C LYS A 34 15.02 1.27 7.35
N ALA A 35 14.11 0.37 6.96
CA ALA A 35 14.35 -0.59 5.88
C ALA A 35 14.56 0.10 4.52
N LEU A 36 13.78 1.15 4.23
CA LEU A 36 13.88 1.92 2.99
C LEU A 36 15.19 2.72 2.87
N MET A 37 15.79 3.11 3.99
CA MET A 37 17.08 3.81 4.02
C MET A 37 18.28 2.87 3.85
N ASP A 38 18.11 1.56 3.98
CA ASP A 38 19.14 0.57 3.72
C ASP A 38 19.12 0.14 2.25
N GLN A 39 20.07 0.65 1.46
CA GLN A 39 20.18 0.34 0.03
C GLN A 39 20.35 -1.16 -0.24
N ASN A 40 21.03 -1.90 0.65
CA ASN A 40 21.17 -3.35 0.49
C ASN A 40 19.84 -4.05 0.69
N PHE A 41 19.05 -3.61 1.68
CA PHE A 41 17.69 -4.12 1.90
C PHE A 41 16.82 -3.89 0.66
N VAL A 42 16.81 -2.67 0.11
CA VAL A 42 15.99 -2.30 -1.06
C VAL A 42 16.39 -3.13 -2.28
N VAL A 43 17.68 -3.23 -2.60
CA VAL A 43 18.18 -3.99 -3.77
C VAL A 43 17.85 -5.48 -3.65
N GLN A 44 17.96 -6.06 -2.46
CA GLN A 44 17.70 -7.48 -2.25
C GLN A 44 16.20 -7.84 -2.29
N ASN A 45 15.33 -6.96 -1.78
CA ASN A 45 13.92 -7.28 -1.61
C ASN A 45 13.00 -6.66 -2.67
N LEU A 46 13.44 -5.63 -3.37
CA LEU A 46 12.68 -4.94 -4.41
C LEU A 46 13.45 -4.93 -5.76
N PRO A 47 13.90 -6.09 -6.27
CA PRO A 47 14.58 -6.16 -7.57
C PRO A 47 13.61 -5.79 -8.70
N ASP A 48 14.17 -5.47 -9.87
CA ASP A 48 13.38 -5.28 -11.08
C ASP A 48 12.56 -6.53 -11.39
N ARG A 49 11.33 -6.33 -11.88
CA ARG A 49 10.47 -7.43 -12.31
C ARG A 49 10.85 -7.89 -13.72
N LEU A 50 10.78 -9.20 -13.93
CA LEU A 50 10.88 -9.76 -15.26
C LEU A 50 9.59 -9.48 -16.04
N GLU A 51 9.67 -9.54 -17.36
CA GLU A 51 8.49 -9.36 -18.23
C GLU A 51 7.42 -10.40 -17.88
N GLY A 52 6.18 -9.94 -17.66
CA GLY A 52 5.04 -10.77 -17.30
C GLY A 52 4.90 -11.09 -15.81
N GLU A 53 5.86 -10.70 -14.96
CA GLU A 53 5.70 -10.82 -13.52
C GLU A 53 4.75 -9.74 -12.96
N PRO A 54 3.88 -10.09 -11.98
CA PRO A 54 3.03 -9.10 -11.33
C PRO A 54 3.87 -8.07 -10.57
N PRO A 55 3.46 -6.80 -10.55
CA PRO A 55 4.19 -5.77 -9.81
C PRO A 55 4.22 -6.02 -8.31
N ARG A 56 3.19 -6.67 -7.74
CA ARG A 56 3.12 -7.06 -6.33
C ARG A 56 3.64 -8.48 -6.13
N GLN A 57 4.54 -8.64 -5.15
CA GLN A 57 4.98 -9.95 -4.65
C GLN A 57 4.94 -9.97 -3.13
N ILE A 58 4.48 -11.08 -2.55
CA ILE A 58 4.61 -11.33 -1.11
C ILE A 58 6.05 -11.76 -0.85
N LEU A 59 6.76 -10.98 -0.04
CA LEU A 59 8.12 -11.25 0.40
C LEU A 59 8.14 -12.08 1.68
N TYR A 60 7.16 -11.83 2.56
CA TYR A 60 7.00 -12.52 3.83
C TYR A 60 5.51 -12.55 4.23
N GLU A 61 5.07 -13.66 4.79
CA GLU A 61 3.74 -13.82 5.40
C GLU A 61 3.90 -14.48 6.77
N ASP A 62 3.43 -13.81 7.83
CA ASP A 62 3.49 -14.34 9.19
C ASP A 62 2.34 -15.30 9.46
N LYS A 63 2.67 -16.53 9.83
CA LYS A 63 1.67 -17.59 10.03
C LYS A 63 0.80 -17.43 11.28
N ASP A 64 1.27 -16.67 12.26
CA ASP A 64 0.58 -16.52 13.55
C ASP A 64 -0.38 -15.33 13.52
N THR A 65 0.03 -14.23 12.91
CA THR A 65 -0.73 -12.96 12.88
C THR A 65 -1.38 -12.69 11.53
N GLY A 66 -0.89 -13.33 10.45
CA GLY A 66 -1.38 -13.16 9.09
C GLY A 66 -0.90 -11.90 8.38
N PHE A 67 -0.08 -11.04 9.02
CA PHE A 67 0.44 -9.88 8.32
C PHE A 67 1.41 -10.27 7.20
N CYS A 68 1.45 -9.43 6.17
CA CYS A 68 2.33 -9.63 5.01
C CYS A 68 3.26 -8.44 4.81
N ILE A 69 4.49 -8.74 4.36
CA ILE A 69 5.40 -7.75 3.77
C ILE A 69 5.41 -8.00 2.26
N CYS A 70 5.08 -6.98 1.49
CA CYS A 70 4.97 -7.06 0.04
C CYS A 70 5.92 -6.07 -0.64
N GLY A 71 6.59 -6.52 -1.69
CA GLY A 71 7.30 -5.65 -2.62
C GLY A 71 6.38 -5.27 -3.79
N HIS A 72 6.31 -3.99 -4.09
CA HIS A 72 5.64 -3.47 -5.27
C HIS A 72 6.67 -2.80 -6.18
N VAL A 73 6.83 -3.30 -7.39
CA VAL A 73 7.77 -2.76 -8.38
C VAL A 73 7.03 -2.56 -9.69
N TYR A 74 6.89 -1.31 -10.08
CA TYR A 74 6.26 -0.90 -11.31
C TYR A 74 7.31 -0.35 -12.26
N ALA A 75 7.41 -0.91 -13.46
CA ALA A 75 8.33 -0.46 -14.49
C ALA A 75 7.76 0.69 -15.36
N ASN A 76 6.44 0.85 -15.32
CA ASN A 76 5.71 1.81 -16.15
C ASN A 76 4.67 2.55 -15.33
N GLU A 77 3.99 3.52 -15.93
CA GLU A 77 2.86 4.21 -15.35
C GLU A 77 1.82 3.24 -14.80
N ALA A 78 1.32 3.53 -13.60
CA ALA A 78 0.28 2.77 -12.94
C ALA A 78 -0.68 3.70 -12.20
N ILE A 79 -1.95 3.66 -12.55
CA ILE A 79 -3.01 4.48 -11.96
C ILE A 79 -3.96 3.57 -11.20
N GLY A 80 -4.13 3.82 -9.90
CA GLY A 80 -5.09 3.15 -9.05
C GLY A 80 -6.36 3.97 -8.87
N PHE A 81 -7.51 3.32 -8.91
CA PHE A 81 -8.78 3.93 -8.55
C PHE A 81 -8.93 4.03 -7.02
N PRO A 82 -9.86 4.89 -6.52
CA PRO A 82 -10.20 4.93 -5.10
C PRO A 82 -10.55 3.53 -4.59
N HIS A 83 -9.86 3.10 -3.54
CA HIS A 83 -10.05 1.77 -2.94
C HIS A 83 -9.69 1.78 -1.46
N ASP A 84 -10.24 0.82 -0.74
CA ASP A 84 -9.86 0.45 0.61
C ASP A 84 -9.07 -0.87 0.62
N HIS A 85 -8.72 -1.34 1.81
CA HIS A 85 -8.07 -2.64 2.00
C HIS A 85 -9.02 -3.67 2.63
N GLY A 86 -10.34 -3.47 2.51
CA GLY A 86 -11.34 -4.31 3.16
C GLY A 86 -11.16 -4.32 4.69
N PRO A 87 -11.07 -5.49 5.33
CA PRO A 87 -10.90 -5.59 6.79
C PRO A 87 -9.45 -5.37 7.26
N SER A 88 -8.54 -4.95 6.39
CA SER A 88 -7.12 -4.79 6.68
C SER A 88 -6.71 -3.33 6.73
N TRP A 89 -5.68 -3.07 7.52
CA TRP A 89 -4.86 -1.86 7.42
C TRP A 89 -3.68 -2.09 6.46
N ALA A 90 -3.06 -1.01 6.00
CA ALA A 90 -1.83 -1.10 5.22
C ALA A 90 -0.88 0.06 5.52
N ILE A 91 0.42 -0.18 5.36
CA ILE A 91 1.47 0.83 5.40
C ILE A 91 2.20 0.81 4.07
N TYR A 92 2.37 1.97 3.48
CA TYR A 92 3.10 2.17 2.24
C TYR A 92 4.40 2.90 2.52
N GLY A 93 5.51 2.32 2.07
CA GLY A 93 6.81 2.96 2.14
C GLY A 93 7.40 3.13 0.73
N GLN A 94 7.75 4.34 0.33
CA GLN A 94 8.32 4.66 -0.97
C GLN A 94 9.82 4.39 -0.95
N ALA A 95 10.27 3.38 -1.70
CA ALA A 95 11.70 3.01 -1.79
C ALA A 95 12.41 3.74 -2.91
N SER A 96 11.75 4.01 -4.04
CA SER A 96 12.29 4.82 -5.14
C SER A 96 11.18 5.33 -6.05
N GLY A 97 11.46 6.39 -6.82
CA GLY A 97 10.48 7.07 -7.65
C GLY A 97 9.47 7.86 -6.80
N GLU A 98 8.35 8.25 -7.41
CA GLU A 98 7.34 9.09 -6.80
C GLU A 98 5.93 8.51 -6.99
N THR A 99 5.09 8.63 -5.97
CA THR A 99 3.67 8.27 -6.04
C THR A 99 2.85 9.48 -5.60
N GLU A 100 2.02 10.02 -6.49
CA GLU A 100 0.98 10.97 -6.11
C GLU A 100 -0.16 10.17 -5.46
N MET A 101 -0.44 10.48 -4.20
CA MET A 101 -1.45 9.81 -3.41
C MET A 101 -2.61 10.76 -3.15
N THR A 102 -3.84 10.30 -3.38
CA THR A 102 -5.05 11.05 -3.01
C THR A 102 -5.81 10.28 -1.95
N ASP A 103 -6.07 10.91 -0.82
CA ASP A 103 -6.99 10.43 0.20
C ASP A 103 -8.42 10.89 -0.15
N TRP A 104 -9.41 10.07 0.19
CA TRP A 104 -10.81 10.30 -0.18
C TRP A 104 -11.71 10.25 1.05
N ASP A 105 -12.58 11.25 1.19
CA ASP A 105 -13.62 11.27 2.21
C ASP A 105 -14.85 10.47 1.74
N ILE A 106 -15.38 9.61 2.60
CA ILE A 106 -16.66 8.95 2.37
C ILE A 106 -17.79 9.99 2.53
N ILE A 107 -18.56 10.18 1.45
CA ILE A 107 -19.70 11.11 1.42
C ILE A 107 -21.00 10.39 1.72
N GLN A 108 -21.13 9.19 1.19
CA GLN A 108 -22.28 8.35 1.39
C GLN A 108 -21.80 6.93 1.62
N GLU A 109 -22.11 6.43 2.80
CA GLU A 109 -21.95 5.02 3.08
C GLU A 109 -22.94 4.22 2.23
N LYS A 110 -22.77 2.91 2.18
CA LYS A 110 -23.45 1.97 1.30
C LYS A 110 -24.85 2.43 0.86
N SER A 111 -24.99 2.69 -0.44
CA SER A 111 -26.29 2.90 -1.09
C SER A 111 -27.02 1.56 -1.25
N SER A 112 -28.28 1.60 -1.76
CA SER A 112 -29.04 0.40 -2.14
C SER A 112 -28.26 -0.54 -3.09
N ASP A 113 -27.29 -0.02 -3.83
CA ASP A 113 -26.49 -0.73 -4.82
C ASP A 113 -25.17 -1.26 -4.26
N ASP A 114 -25.01 -1.25 -2.92
CA ASP A 114 -23.76 -1.63 -2.21
C ASP A 114 -22.53 -0.81 -2.64
N VAL A 115 -22.73 0.45 -3.04
CA VAL A 115 -21.71 1.39 -3.48
C VAL A 115 -21.43 2.41 -2.39
N ILE A 116 -20.15 2.67 -2.11
CA ILE A 116 -19.67 3.76 -1.26
C ILE A 116 -19.26 4.91 -2.19
N TYR A 117 -19.82 6.09 -1.97
CA TYR A 117 -19.46 7.29 -2.74
C TYR A 117 -18.45 8.14 -1.99
N VAL A 118 -17.42 8.57 -2.71
CA VAL A 118 -16.29 9.32 -2.15
C VAL A 118 -16.01 10.59 -2.95
N LYS A 119 -15.36 11.57 -2.29
CA LYS A 119 -14.78 12.75 -2.93
C LYS A 119 -13.30 12.89 -2.53
N PRO A 120 -12.44 13.49 -3.38
CA PRO A 120 -11.06 13.75 -3.01
C PRO A 120 -11.01 14.70 -1.79
N SER A 121 -10.14 14.38 -0.85
CA SER A 121 -9.92 15.12 0.39
C SER A 121 -8.57 15.82 0.38
N LYS A 122 -7.52 15.06 0.14
CA LYS A 122 -6.13 15.55 0.16
C LYS A 122 -5.31 14.81 -0.88
N THR A 123 -4.51 15.55 -1.65
CA THR A 123 -3.49 14.99 -2.55
C THR A 123 -2.11 15.38 -2.08
N TYR A 124 -1.16 14.44 -2.10
CA TYR A 124 0.22 14.65 -1.71
C TYR A 124 1.16 13.73 -2.49
N LEU A 125 2.44 14.10 -2.54
CA LEU A 125 3.48 13.32 -3.21
C LEU A 125 4.24 12.51 -2.16
N MET A 126 4.35 11.19 -2.38
CA MET A 126 5.26 10.32 -1.66
C MET A 126 6.54 10.19 -2.45
N THR A 127 7.66 10.50 -1.79
CA THR A 127 9.02 10.41 -2.32
C THR A 127 9.83 9.37 -1.55
N THR A 128 11.04 9.06 -2.02
CA THR A 128 11.92 8.07 -1.37
C THR A 128 12.09 8.34 0.13
N GLY A 129 11.76 7.36 0.95
CA GLY A 129 11.82 7.42 2.41
C GLY A 129 10.48 7.75 3.09
N ASP A 130 9.50 8.27 2.34
CA ASP A 130 8.17 8.55 2.89
C ASP A 130 7.43 7.27 3.23
N VAL A 131 6.73 7.29 4.36
CA VAL A 131 5.92 6.18 4.86
C VAL A 131 4.55 6.69 5.29
N HIS A 132 3.50 6.02 4.86
CA HIS A 132 2.12 6.39 5.20
C HIS A 132 1.32 5.18 5.69
N PHE A 133 0.56 5.38 6.77
CA PHE A 133 -0.35 4.38 7.35
C PHE A 133 -1.79 4.66 6.89
N TYR A 134 -2.47 3.62 6.41
CA TYR A 134 -3.90 3.59 6.10
C TYR A 134 -4.60 2.62 7.05
N ASN A 135 -5.54 3.13 7.81
CA ASN A 135 -6.33 2.32 8.72
C ASN A 135 -7.40 1.51 7.95
N ILE A 136 -8.09 0.63 8.67
CA ILE A 136 -9.25 -0.08 8.12
C ILE A 136 -10.32 0.95 7.72
N GLY A 137 -10.77 0.87 6.47
CA GLY A 137 -11.78 1.76 5.91
C GLY A 137 -11.24 3.05 5.29
N ASP A 138 -9.96 3.38 5.44
CA ASP A 138 -9.36 4.53 4.76
C ASP A 138 -9.35 4.29 3.24
N VAL A 139 -9.85 5.28 2.50
CA VAL A 139 -9.92 5.23 1.04
C VAL A 139 -8.83 6.11 0.43
N HIS A 140 -8.08 5.55 -0.49
CA HIS A 140 -7.04 6.28 -1.21
C HIS A 140 -6.89 5.79 -2.65
N SER A 141 -6.18 6.58 -3.46
CA SER A 141 -5.81 6.21 -4.84
C SER A 141 -4.40 6.69 -5.18
N PRO A 142 -3.55 5.80 -5.73
CA PRO A 142 -2.20 6.15 -6.15
C PRO A 142 -2.14 6.44 -7.65
N VAL A 143 -1.35 7.43 -8.03
CA VAL A 143 -0.91 7.69 -9.40
C VAL A 143 0.61 7.64 -9.46
N ARG A 144 1.17 6.81 -10.32
CA ARG A 144 2.59 6.62 -10.56
C ARG A 144 2.87 6.86 -12.03
N LYS A 145 3.59 7.93 -12.35
CA LYS A 145 3.89 8.32 -13.73
C LYS A 145 5.16 7.68 -14.27
N ASP A 146 6.08 7.35 -13.37
CA ASP A 146 7.41 6.81 -13.65
C ASP A 146 7.63 5.50 -12.89
N PRO A 147 8.69 4.75 -13.18
CA PRO A 147 9.04 3.55 -12.44
C PRO A 147 9.16 3.81 -10.93
N VAL A 148 8.54 2.96 -10.13
CA VAL A 148 8.58 3.08 -8.66
C VAL A 148 8.82 1.74 -7.98
N ARG A 149 9.40 1.79 -6.77
CA ARG A 149 9.48 0.67 -5.83
C ARG A 149 8.90 1.06 -4.49
N LEU A 150 8.04 0.21 -3.96
CA LEU A 150 7.43 0.39 -2.64
C LEU A 150 7.59 -0.87 -1.81
N LEU A 151 7.82 -0.67 -0.52
CA LEU A 151 7.62 -1.70 0.49
C LEU A 151 6.24 -1.48 1.10
N ARG A 152 5.44 -2.53 1.18
CA ARG A 152 4.09 -2.44 1.72
C ARG A 152 3.88 -3.48 2.81
N ILE A 153 3.36 -3.04 3.95
CA ILE A 153 2.93 -3.94 5.01
C ILE A 153 1.41 -4.01 4.97
N GLU A 154 0.86 -5.20 5.02
CA GLU A 154 -0.58 -5.47 5.03
C GLU A 154 -0.94 -6.24 6.31
N GLY A 155 -2.01 -5.86 6.98
CA GLY A 155 -2.47 -6.53 8.20
C GLY A 155 -2.94 -7.96 7.97
N THR A 156 -3.29 -8.30 6.73
CA THR A 156 -3.54 -9.65 6.24
C THR A 156 -3.25 -9.72 4.74
N ASN A 157 -3.07 -10.93 4.21
CA ASN A 157 -2.91 -11.13 2.77
C ASN A 157 -4.16 -10.69 2.01
N LEU A 158 -4.02 -9.69 1.12
CA LEU A 158 -5.13 -9.08 0.39
C LEU A 158 -5.50 -9.79 -0.93
N ASP A 159 -4.81 -10.87 -1.31
CA ASP A 159 -5.07 -11.54 -2.60
C ASP A 159 -6.48 -12.10 -2.71
N ASN A 160 -7.06 -12.53 -1.59
CA ASN A 160 -8.39 -13.14 -1.54
C ASN A 160 -9.42 -12.27 -0.78
N ILE A 161 -9.11 -11.01 -0.52
CA ILE A 161 -9.99 -10.11 0.23
C ILE A 161 -10.92 -9.38 -0.73
N LYS A 162 -12.23 -9.48 -0.47
CA LYS A 162 -13.22 -8.67 -1.16
C LYS A 162 -13.14 -7.23 -0.65
N ARG A 163 -12.81 -6.31 -1.54
CA ARG A 163 -12.81 -4.85 -1.27
C ARG A 163 -14.20 -4.26 -1.43
N SER A 164 -14.39 -3.08 -0.86
CA SER A 164 -15.61 -2.31 -1.04
C SER A 164 -15.78 -1.84 -2.49
N ASN A 165 -17.03 -1.69 -2.91
CA ASN A 165 -17.34 -1.10 -4.22
C ASN A 165 -17.37 0.43 -4.04
N ILE A 166 -16.31 1.10 -4.43
CA ILE A 166 -16.10 2.54 -4.19
C ILE A 166 -16.15 3.29 -5.51
N LYS A 167 -16.87 4.41 -5.54
CA LYS A 167 -16.98 5.28 -6.72
C LYS A 167 -16.86 6.76 -6.32
N PRO A 168 -16.13 7.56 -7.11
CA PRO A 168 -16.17 9.01 -6.97
C PRO A 168 -17.59 9.55 -7.18
N LEU A 169 -17.98 10.53 -6.35
CA LEU A 169 -19.24 11.25 -6.54
C LEU A 169 -19.11 12.16 -7.77
N ASN A 170 -20.10 12.15 -8.67
CA ASN A 170 -20.18 13.00 -9.88
C ASN A 170 -19.15 12.75 -10.99
N GLY A 171 -18.62 11.55 -11.11
CA GLY A 171 -17.73 11.23 -12.23
C GLY A 171 -16.44 12.04 -12.26
N GLU A 172 -15.98 12.54 -11.12
CA GLU A 172 -14.60 13.01 -10.93
C GLU A 172 -13.67 11.80 -11.03
N GLU A 173 -13.54 11.29 -12.25
CA GLU A 173 -12.44 10.42 -12.59
C GLU A 173 -11.17 11.21 -12.30
N SER A 174 -10.29 10.66 -11.47
CA SER A 174 -8.91 11.13 -11.46
C SER A 174 -8.50 11.26 -12.92
N GLN A 175 -8.06 12.45 -13.37
CA GLN A 175 -7.66 12.70 -14.75
C GLN A 175 -6.44 11.83 -15.10
N GLY A 176 -6.68 10.57 -15.37
CA GLY A 176 -5.70 9.60 -15.81
C GLY A 176 -6.30 8.79 -16.94
N SER A 177 -5.71 8.90 -18.11
CA SER A 177 -6.05 8.12 -19.29
C SER A 177 -6.05 6.63 -18.96
N VAL A 178 -7.03 5.92 -19.48
CA VAL A 178 -7.26 4.48 -19.36
C VAL A 178 -6.03 3.70 -19.85
N GLY A 179 -5.17 3.35 -18.91
CA GLY A 179 -4.15 2.32 -19.08
C GLY A 179 -4.71 1.00 -18.54
N SER A 180 -4.54 -0.07 -19.25
CA SER A 180 -5.11 -1.40 -19.03
C SER A 180 -5.13 -1.83 -17.57
N VAL A 181 -6.32 -2.01 -17.04
CA VAL A 181 -6.60 -2.53 -15.70
C VAL A 181 -6.09 -3.95 -15.62
N GLY A 182 -4.99 -4.16 -14.91
CA GLY A 182 -4.66 -5.48 -14.39
C GLY A 182 -5.75 -5.85 -13.38
N LYS A 183 -6.46 -6.94 -13.60
CA LYS A 183 -7.39 -7.50 -12.62
C LYS A 183 -6.57 -7.87 -11.36
N TRP A 184 -6.84 -7.20 -10.26
CA TRP A 184 -6.34 -7.52 -8.94
C TRP A 184 -7.32 -8.43 -8.21
#